data_7f8976b0f222f06c1f1a5e7fe8503be3
#
_entry.id   7f8976b0f222f06c1f1a5e7fe8503be3
#
_cell.length_a   1.000
_cell.length_b   1.000
_cell.length_c   1.000
_cell.angle_alpha   90.00
_cell.angle_beta   90.00
_cell.angle_gamma   90.00
#
_symmetry.space_group_name_H-M   'P 1'
#
loop_
_entity.id
_entity.type
_entity.pdbx_description
1 polymer ?
#
loop_
_entity_poly.entity_id
_entity_poly.type
_entity_poly.pdbx_seq_one_letter_code
_entity_poly.pdbx_strand_id
1 'polypeptide(L)'
;MSKDSDQTQTAPRKFAPVILVTALLVVWPGWLRAAQAQSWVSEEAGGVRHIVVTINKSRTLRFDKPFASAVVGAPDIVDALPMSDRVLYIQGKKVGTTNVSVFDQSMKLIGVLDVEVAIDTGNLQEKIRSITASRGIRVRSSNGQIVLSGVAGNAVAAERAVAVASGQDRRR
;
A
#
# COMPACT_ATOMS: atom_id res chain seq x y z
N MET A 1 -13.14 76.74 -76.06
CA MET A 1 -13.26 76.02 -77.28
C MET A 1 -13.49 74.55 -76.95
N SER A 2 -14.75 74.17 -77.10
CA SER A 2 -15.21 72.92 -77.71
C SER A 2 -14.76 71.66 -77.02
N LYS A 3 -15.51 70.71 -76.70
CA LYS A 3 -16.78 70.13 -77.17
C LYS A 3 -16.98 68.86 -76.31
N ASP A 4 -18.13 68.73 -75.74
CA ASP A 4 -19.05 67.60 -75.85
C ASP A 4 -18.46 66.17 -75.93
N SER A 5 -18.93 65.33 -75.05
CA SER A 5 -19.85 64.23 -75.45
C SER A 5 -20.16 63.39 -74.21
N ASP A 6 -21.35 63.49 -73.83
CA ASP A 6 -22.39 62.55 -73.42
C ASP A 6 -22.04 61.07 -73.75
N GLN A 7 -22.06 60.21 -72.84
CA GLN A 7 -22.37 58.79 -72.98
C GLN A 7 -23.01 58.25 -71.73
N THR A 8 -24.30 58.17 -71.76
CA THR A 8 -25.11 57.29 -70.90
C THR A 8 -24.63 55.85 -71.00
N GLN A 9 -24.31 55.30 -69.87
CA GLN A 9 -24.15 53.87 -69.75
C GLN A 9 -24.82 53.29 -68.50
N THR A 10 -25.85 52.57 -68.84
CA THR A 10 -26.72 51.73 -68.03
C THR A 10 -25.99 50.87 -67.04
N ALA A 11 -26.34 50.99 -65.77
CA ALA A 11 -25.86 50.14 -64.71
C ALA A 11 -26.52 48.75 -64.77
N PRO A 12 -25.76 47.68 -64.65
CA PRO A 12 -26.32 46.35 -64.37
C PRO A 12 -26.61 46.17 -62.88
N ARG A 13 -27.83 45.81 -62.59
CA ARG A 13 -28.27 45.34 -61.27
C ARG A 13 -27.41 44.17 -60.78
N LYS A 14 -26.60 44.43 -59.87
CA LYS A 14 -25.88 43.32 -59.12
C LYS A 14 -26.81 42.77 -58.07
N PHE A 15 -27.24 41.55 -58.29
CA PHE A 15 -27.86 40.71 -57.24
C PHE A 15 -26.91 40.54 -56.12
N ALA A 16 -27.23 41.00 -54.89
CA ALA A 16 -26.55 40.73 -53.71
C ALA A 16 -26.84 39.27 -53.26
N PRO A 17 -25.84 38.43 -53.05
CA PRO A 17 -26.12 37.15 -52.45
C PRO A 17 -26.46 37.35 -50.97
N VAL A 18 -27.61 36.89 -50.56
CA VAL A 18 -28.01 36.75 -49.14
C VAL A 18 -27.09 35.70 -48.54
N ILE A 19 -26.07 36.16 -47.81
CA ILE A 19 -25.24 35.28 -47.01
C ILE A 19 -26.04 34.91 -45.78
N LEU A 20 -26.59 33.71 -45.81
CA LEU A 20 -27.26 33.07 -44.68
C LEU A 20 -26.17 32.67 -43.69
N VAL A 21 -25.87 33.56 -42.71
CA VAL A 21 -24.96 33.26 -41.60
C VAL A 21 -25.70 32.30 -40.69
N THR A 22 -25.51 31.01 -40.92
CA THR A 22 -25.85 29.98 -39.97
C THR A 22 -24.88 30.13 -38.79
N ALA A 23 -25.33 30.78 -37.72
CA ALA A 23 -24.64 30.83 -36.46
C ALA A 23 -24.59 29.40 -35.86
N LEU A 24 -23.50 28.71 -36.11
CA LEU A 24 -23.20 27.44 -35.48
C LEU A 24 -22.92 27.74 -33.99
N LEU A 25 -23.94 27.59 -33.15
CA LEU A 25 -23.77 27.56 -31.69
C LEU A 25 -22.90 26.39 -31.32
N VAL A 26 -21.59 26.61 -31.31
CA VAL A 26 -20.64 25.70 -30.69
C VAL A 26 -20.93 25.74 -29.20
N VAL A 27 -21.80 24.83 -28.75
CA VAL A 27 -21.98 24.54 -27.32
C VAL A 27 -20.67 23.91 -26.83
N TRP A 28 -19.83 24.75 -26.28
CA TRP A 28 -18.59 24.32 -25.66
C TRP A 28 -18.93 23.48 -24.38
N PRO A 29 -18.59 22.21 -24.33
CA PRO A 29 -18.89 21.38 -23.15
C PRO A 29 -17.92 21.66 -22.00
N GLY A 30 -17.65 22.94 -21.76
CA GLY A 30 -16.68 23.38 -20.72
C GLY A 30 -17.24 23.53 -19.31
N TRP A 31 -18.51 23.17 -19.09
CA TRP A 31 -19.20 23.46 -17.81
C TRP A 31 -19.34 22.24 -16.90
N LEU A 32 -18.92 21.06 -17.35
CA LEU A 32 -18.76 19.91 -16.49
C LEU A 32 -17.32 19.86 -15.93
N ARG A 33 -16.88 20.94 -15.31
CA ARG A 33 -15.88 20.78 -14.26
C ARG A 33 -16.61 20.06 -13.13
N ALA A 34 -16.50 18.72 -13.13
CA ALA A 34 -16.72 17.97 -11.93
C ALA A 34 -15.93 18.68 -10.83
N ALA A 35 -16.62 19.20 -9.83
CA ALA A 35 -16.00 19.67 -8.62
C ALA A 35 -15.25 18.45 -8.09
N GLN A 36 -13.94 18.39 -8.38
CA GLN A 36 -13.06 17.47 -7.69
C GLN A 36 -13.17 17.86 -6.24
N ALA A 37 -13.87 17.03 -5.49
CA ALA A 37 -13.88 17.13 -4.05
C ALA A 37 -12.41 17.18 -3.66
N GLN A 38 -11.91 18.36 -3.31
CA GLN A 38 -10.56 18.53 -2.80
C GLN A 38 -10.55 17.73 -1.52
N SER A 39 -9.97 16.54 -1.56
CA SER A 39 -9.62 15.80 -0.38
C SER A 39 -8.65 16.69 0.39
N TRP A 40 -9.14 17.33 1.43
CA TRP A 40 -8.34 18.16 2.34
C TRP A 40 -7.44 17.30 3.24
N VAL A 41 -7.47 15.98 3.06
CA VAL A 41 -6.56 15.02 3.64
C VAL A 41 -5.69 14.48 2.50
N SER A 42 -4.41 14.83 2.49
CA SER A 42 -3.40 14.18 1.67
C SER A 42 -2.69 13.14 2.53
N GLU A 43 -2.80 11.88 2.15
CA GLU A 43 -1.95 10.82 2.72
C GLU A 43 -0.51 11.08 2.28
N GLU A 44 0.37 11.32 3.24
CA GLU A 44 1.79 11.54 2.97
C GLU A 44 2.40 10.22 2.47
N ALA A 45 2.80 10.17 1.20
CA ALA A 45 3.37 9.01 0.55
C ALA A 45 4.79 8.74 1.05
N GLY A 46 4.92 8.27 2.27
CA GLY A 46 6.10 7.56 2.73
C GLY A 46 6.06 6.13 2.17
N GLY A 47 7.15 5.65 1.58
CA GLY A 47 7.20 4.26 1.10
C GLY A 47 6.83 3.28 2.22
N VAL A 48 5.86 2.39 1.94
CA VAL A 48 5.47 1.33 2.88
C VAL A 48 6.41 0.13 2.69
N ARG A 49 7.01 -0.35 3.79
CA ARG A 49 7.85 -1.54 3.79
C ARG A 49 7.28 -2.58 4.74
N HIS A 50 6.92 -3.73 4.21
CA HIS A 50 6.50 -4.87 5.02
C HIS A 50 7.68 -5.57 5.68
N ILE A 51 7.57 -5.84 6.98
CA ILE A 51 8.56 -6.57 7.77
C ILE A 51 7.88 -7.61 8.67
N VAL A 52 8.50 -8.78 8.80
CA VAL A 52 8.06 -9.83 9.72
C VAL A 52 9.01 -9.90 10.91
N VAL A 53 8.46 -9.86 12.11
CA VAL A 53 9.19 -10.03 13.37
C VAL A 53 8.63 -11.27 14.08
N THR A 54 9.48 -12.16 14.52
CA THR A 54 9.05 -13.32 15.31
C THR A 54 8.67 -12.88 16.72
N ILE A 55 7.58 -13.41 17.25
CA ILE A 55 7.14 -13.13 18.63
C ILE A 55 8.28 -13.39 19.64
N ASN A 56 8.42 -12.51 20.63
CA ASN A 56 9.49 -12.50 21.62
C ASN A 56 10.91 -12.40 21.04
N LYS A 57 11.04 -12.03 19.76
CA LYS A 57 12.31 -11.71 19.13
C LYS A 57 12.31 -10.26 18.66
N SER A 58 13.48 -9.78 18.31
CA SER A 58 13.69 -8.41 17.84
C SER A 58 14.38 -8.38 16.49
N ARG A 59 14.22 -7.26 15.79
CA ARG A 59 14.98 -6.90 14.59
C ARG A 59 15.51 -5.49 14.72
N THR A 60 16.72 -5.29 14.24
CA THR A 60 17.33 -3.96 14.14
C THR A 60 17.28 -3.53 12.67
N LEU A 61 16.68 -2.39 12.42
CA LEU A 61 16.54 -1.81 11.08
C LEU A 61 17.44 -0.59 10.96
N ARG A 62 18.15 -0.48 9.84
CA ARG A 62 18.97 0.68 9.50
C ARG A 62 18.30 1.46 8.36
N PHE A 63 18.16 2.75 8.56
CA PHE A 63 17.59 3.69 7.60
C PHE A 63 18.70 4.42 6.83
N ASP A 64 18.46 4.69 5.56
CA ASP A 64 19.38 5.46 4.73
C ASP A 64 19.34 6.95 5.09
N LYS A 65 18.18 7.44 5.55
CA LYS A 65 17.99 8.81 6.01
C LYS A 65 17.88 8.86 7.53
N PRO A 66 18.38 9.94 8.17
CA PRO A 66 18.18 10.12 9.60
C PRO A 66 16.69 10.36 9.91
N PHE A 67 16.24 9.85 11.05
CA PHE A 67 14.91 10.06 11.61
C PHE A 67 15.02 10.58 13.04
N ALA A 68 13.95 11.23 13.51
CA ALA A 68 13.89 11.79 14.88
C ALA A 68 12.94 11.00 15.78
N SER A 69 11.86 10.46 15.22
CA SER A 69 10.85 9.75 16.00
C SER A 69 10.23 8.59 15.24
N ALA A 70 9.72 7.63 16.00
CA ALA A 70 8.94 6.50 15.48
C ALA A 70 7.67 6.35 16.33
N VAL A 71 6.53 6.22 15.67
CA VAL A 71 5.21 6.08 16.31
C VAL A 71 4.65 4.70 15.99
N VAL A 72 4.32 3.95 17.03
CA VAL A 72 3.76 2.60 16.93
C VAL A 72 2.25 2.65 16.99
N GLY A 73 1.57 2.04 16.01
CA GLY A 73 0.10 2.02 15.95
C GLY A 73 -0.54 1.15 17.03
N ALA A 74 0.06 0.00 17.36
CA ALA A 74 -0.39 -0.89 18.44
C ALA A 74 0.76 -1.33 19.35
N PRO A 75 1.02 -0.63 20.46
CA PRO A 75 2.14 -0.89 21.36
C PRO A 75 2.05 -2.23 22.12
N ASP A 76 0.91 -2.87 22.15
CA ASP A 76 0.72 -4.22 22.69
C ASP A 76 1.24 -5.32 21.73
N ILE A 77 1.30 -5.06 20.42
CA ILE A 77 1.81 -5.98 19.40
C ILE A 77 3.30 -5.83 19.21
N VAL A 78 3.78 -4.58 19.08
CA VAL A 78 5.18 -4.24 18.77
C VAL A 78 5.67 -3.13 19.68
N ASP A 79 6.91 -3.22 20.08
CA ASP A 79 7.67 -2.11 20.64
C ASP A 79 8.74 -1.64 19.63
N ALA A 80 8.96 -0.33 19.53
CA ALA A 80 9.92 0.26 18.62
C ALA A 80 10.73 1.35 19.34
N LEU A 81 12.05 1.14 19.42
CA LEU A 81 12.98 2.01 20.13
C LEU A 81 14.02 2.59 19.17
N PRO A 82 14.11 3.93 19.00
CA PRO A 82 15.24 4.56 18.35
C PRO A 82 16.55 4.30 19.13
N MET A 83 17.50 3.64 18.47
CA MET A 83 18.84 3.39 19.05
C MET A 83 19.84 4.46 18.60
N SER A 84 19.62 5.08 17.46
CA SER A 84 20.32 6.25 16.93
C SER A 84 19.43 6.96 15.94
N ASP A 85 19.93 8.04 15.33
CA ASP A 85 19.24 8.78 14.26
C ASP A 85 18.95 7.95 12.99
N ARG A 86 19.55 6.74 12.87
CA ARG A 86 19.38 5.86 11.69
C ARG A 86 19.09 4.41 12.06
N VAL A 87 19.01 4.08 13.32
CA VAL A 87 18.84 2.71 13.77
C VAL A 87 17.60 2.59 14.65
N LEU A 88 16.67 1.77 14.20
CA LEU A 88 15.43 1.45 14.91
C LEU A 88 15.45 -0.02 15.35
N TYR A 89 15.30 -0.25 16.65
CA TYR A 89 15.11 -1.58 17.23
C TYR A 89 13.61 -1.85 17.32
N ILE A 90 13.17 -3.01 16.83
CA ILE A 90 11.77 -3.43 16.86
C ILE A 90 11.67 -4.78 17.55
N GLN A 91 10.76 -4.90 18.51
CA GLN A 91 10.49 -6.14 19.25
C GLN A 91 9.04 -6.56 19.06
N GLY A 92 8.83 -7.81 18.64
CA GLY A 92 7.50 -8.43 18.58
C GLY A 92 7.04 -8.92 19.94
N LYS A 93 5.94 -8.39 20.47
CA LYS A 93 5.39 -8.69 21.79
C LYS A 93 4.23 -9.68 21.73
N LYS A 94 3.34 -9.49 20.77
CA LYS A 94 2.12 -10.28 20.58
C LYS A 94 1.90 -10.54 19.10
N VAL A 95 1.45 -11.73 18.76
CA VAL A 95 1.09 -12.07 17.37
C VAL A 95 -0.02 -11.15 16.86
N GLY A 96 0.18 -10.60 15.66
CA GLY A 96 -0.71 -9.64 15.04
C GLY A 96 -0.01 -8.77 14.03
N THR A 97 -0.69 -7.78 13.50
CA THR A 97 -0.18 -6.79 12.57
C THR A 97 -0.37 -5.38 13.11
N THR A 98 0.58 -4.53 12.84
CA THR A 98 0.52 -3.10 13.18
C THR A 98 1.43 -2.32 12.24
N ASN A 99 1.42 -1.00 12.35
CA ASN A 99 2.36 -0.16 11.62
C ASN A 99 3.26 0.63 12.57
N VAL A 100 4.43 1.02 12.06
CA VAL A 100 5.34 1.96 12.70
C VAL A 100 5.65 3.07 11.71
N SER A 101 5.20 4.27 12.02
CA SER A 101 5.44 5.47 11.23
C SER A 101 6.72 6.16 11.71
N VAL A 102 7.61 6.51 10.77
CA VAL A 102 8.93 7.09 11.06
C VAL A 102 8.99 8.50 10.51
N PHE A 103 9.38 9.46 11.35
CA PHE A 103 9.39 10.89 11.05
C PHE A 103 10.79 11.50 11.20
N ASP A 104 11.08 12.50 10.40
CA ASP A 104 12.30 13.32 10.51
C ASP A 104 12.18 14.40 11.60
N GLN A 105 13.23 15.23 11.73
CA GLN A 105 13.27 16.31 12.72
C GLN A 105 12.20 17.41 12.47
N SER A 106 11.71 17.51 11.24
CA SER A 106 10.64 18.45 10.87
C SER A 106 9.24 17.85 11.01
N MET A 107 9.13 16.66 11.64
CA MET A 107 7.90 15.86 11.76
C MET A 107 7.30 15.45 10.42
N LYS A 108 8.11 15.42 9.37
CA LYS A 108 7.71 14.91 8.06
C LYS A 108 7.86 13.39 8.04
N LEU A 109 6.87 12.69 7.48
CA LEU A 109 6.87 11.24 7.34
C LEU A 109 7.99 10.81 6.36
N ILE A 110 8.90 9.96 6.85
CA ILE A 110 9.95 9.33 6.03
C ILE A 110 9.47 8.03 5.41
N GLY A 111 8.68 7.28 6.16
CA GLY A 111 8.15 5.99 5.73
C GLY A 111 7.31 5.30 6.78
N VAL A 112 6.59 4.29 6.34
CA VAL A 112 5.77 3.43 7.19
C VAL A 112 6.30 2.00 7.10
N LEU A 113 6.51 1.38 8.25
CA LEU A 113 6.78 -0.04 8.36
C LEU A 113 5.47 -0.75 8.67
N ASP A 114 5.04 -1.63 7.78
CA ASP A 114 3.95 -2.57 8.04
C ASP A 114 4.54 -3.80 8.72
N VAL A 115 4.25 -3.97 10.01
CA VAL A 115 4.90 -4.96 10.87
C VAL A 115 3.96 -6.10 11.17
N GLU A 116 4.31 -7.30 10.71
CA GLU A 116 3.67 -8.55 11.11
C GLU A 116 4.50 -9.21 12.23
N VAL A 117 3.88 -9.46 13.38
CA VAL A 117 4.47 -10.31 14.42
C VAL A 117 3.93 -11.72 14.24
N ALA A 118 4.82 -12.63 13.87
CA ALA A 118 4.49 -14.02 13.53
C ALA A 118 5.09 -15.02 14.53
N ILE A 119 4.52 -16.21 14.57
CA ILE A 119 5.07 -17.35 15.34
C ILE A 119 6.34 -17.86 14.64
N ASP A 120 7.28 -18.39 15.40
CA ASP A 120 8.49 -19.02 14.85
C ASP A 120 8.12 -20.34 14.15
N THR A 121 7.79 -20.23 12.87
CA THR A 121 7.41 -21.39 12.05
C THR A 121 8.59 -22.32 11.77
N GLY A 122 9.82 -21.82 11.77
CA GLY A 122 11.01 -22.64 11.60
C GLY A 122 11.21 -23.62 12.75
N ASN A 123 11.18 -23.12 13.96
CA ASN A 123 11.28 -23.96 15.17
C ASN A 123 10.11 -24.94 15.27
N LEU A 124 8.87 -24.47 14.97
CA LEU A 124 7.70 -25.34 14.99
C LEU A 124 7.77 -26.42 13.90
N GLN A 125 8.27 -26.10 12.71
CA GLN A 125 8.50 -27.06 11.63
C GLN A 125 9.46 -28.17 12.05
N GLU A 126 10.60 -27.83 12.68
CA GLU A 126 11.56 -28.80 13.17
C GLU A 126 10.98 -29.67 14.30
N LYS A 127 10.24 -29.08 15.20
CA LYS A 127 9.56 -29.82 16.28
C LYS A 127 8.54 -30.81 15.72
N ILE A 128 7.71 -30.43 14.76
CA ILE A 128 6.75 -31.31 14.10
C ILE A 128 7.50 -32.45 13.37
N ARG A 129 8.56 -32.13 12.64
CA ARG A 129 9.36 -33.11 11.91
C ARG A 129 9.97 -34.16 12.85
N SER A 130 10.51 -33.73 14.01
CA SER A 130 11.12 -34.64 14.97
C SER A 130 10.11 -35.57 15.66
N ILE A 131 8.90 -35.07 15.98
CA ILE A 131 7.87 -35.85 16.68
C ILE A 131 7.09 -36.77 15.75
N THR A 132 6.86 -36.35 14.52
CA THR A 132 6.04 -37.12 13.55
C THR A 132 6.85 -37.97 12.61
N ALA A 133 8.17 -37.78 12.53
CA ALA A 133 9.08 -38.33 11.53
C ALA A 133 8.61 -38.05 10.07
N SER A 134 7.70 -37.11 9.88
CA SER A 134 7.09 -36.76 8.59
C SER A 134 7.76 -35.53 7.98
N ARG A 135 8.42 -35.72 6.83
CA ARG A 135 9.08 -34.63 6.07
C ARG A 135 8.15 -33.87 5.13
N GLY A 136 6.95 -34.41 4.89
CA GLY A 136 5.96 -33.83 3.95
C GLY A 136 5.09 -32.73 4.55
N ILE A 137 5.09 -32.52 5.89
CA ILE A 137 4.29 -31.50 6.55
C ILE A 137 5.05 -30.18 6.53
N ARG A 138 4.38 -29.12 6.08
CA ARG A 138 4.91 -27.74 6.06
C ARG A 138 4.12 -26.86 7.00
N VAL A 139 4.81 -26.00 7.71
CA VAL A 139 4.26 -25.02 8.65
C VAL A 139 4.41 -23.61 8.07
N ARG A 140 3.34 -22.86 8.08
CA ARG A 140 3.35 -21.44 7.71
C ARG A 140 2.60 -20.63 8.75
N SER A 141 2.94 -19.36 8.91
CA SER A 141 2.13 -18.39 9.63
C SER A 141 1.36 -17.57 8.59
N SER A 142 0.10 -17.30 8.87
CA SER A 142 -0.74 -16.41 8.08
C SER A 142 -1.71 -15.69 9.00
N ASN A 143 -1.64 -14.36 9.03
CA ASN A 143 -2.47 -13.51 9.89
C ASN A 143 -2.50 -13.96 11.36
N GLY A 144 -1.33 -14.36 11.88
CA GLY A 144 -1.21 -14.83 13.25
C GLY A 144 -1.70 -16.26 13.53
N GLN A 145 -2.16 -16.97 12.50
CA GLN A 145 -2.56 -18.37 12.60
C GLN A 145 -1.50 -19.30 12.03
N ILE A 146 -1.38 -20.50 12.62
CA ILE A 146 -0.56 -21.56 12.08
C ILE A 146 -1.36 -22.35 11.06
N VAL A 147 -0.79 -22.47 9.87
CA VAL A 147 -1.34 -23.29 8.77
C VAL A 147 -0.41 -24.47 8.54
N LEU A 148 -0.93 -25.68 8.72
CA LEU A 148 -0.28 -26.92 8.34
C LEU A 148 -0.72 -27.35 6.97
N SER A 149 0.23 -27.76 6.12
CA SER A 149 -0.05 -28.24 4.76
C SER A 149 0.88 -29.38 4.38
N GLY A 150 0.44 -30.22 3.44
CA GLY A 150 1.25 -31.33 2.93
C GLY A 150 0.71 -32.70 3.30
N VAL A 151 1.59 -33.71 3.32
CA VAL A 151 1.22 -35.11 3.53
C VAL A 151 1.93 -35.65 4.78
N ALA A 152 1.16 -36.18 5.72
CA ALA A 152 1.65 -36.92 6.86
C ALA A 152 1.89 -38.40 6.47
N GLY A 153 2.85 -39.06 7.12
CA GLY A 153 3.14 -40.45 6.87
C GLY A 153 2.02 -41.43 7.25
N ASN A 154 1.18 -41.04 8.22
CA ASN A 154 0.00 -41.79 8.67
C ASN A 154 -0.93 -40.85 9.48
N ALA A 155 -2.11 -41.33 9.87
CA ALA A 155 -3.11 -40.55 10.62
C ALA A 155 -2.59 -40.09 12.00
N VAL A 156 -1.86 -40.94 12.70
CA VAL A 156 -1.28 -40.60 14.03
C VAL A 156 -0.25 -39.46 13.90
N ALA A 157 0.54 -39.46 12.84
CA ALA A 157 1.48 -38.37 12.56
C ALA A 157 0.74 -37.04 12.27
N ALA A 158 -0.38 -37.11 11.55
CA ALA A 158 -1.21 -35.93 11.29
C ALA A 158 -1.79 -35.35 12.59
N GLU A 159 -2.40 -36.19 13.44
CA GLU A 159 -2.94 -35.78 14.75
C GLU A 159 -1.86 -35.17 15.66
N ARG A 160 -0.70 -35.79 15.73
CA ARG A 160 0.44 -35.24 16.51
C ARG A 160 0.91 -33.88 15.96
N ALA A 161 0.98 -33.71 14.67
CA ALA A 161 1.34 -32.44 14.06
C ALA A 161 0.35 -31.33 14.46
N VAL A 162 -0.94 -31.61 14.42
CA VAL A 162 -1.98 -30.67 14.85
C VAL A 162 -1.87 -30.37 16.36
N ALA A 163 -1.69 -31.39 17.21
CA ALA A 163 -1.53 -31.23 18.64
C ALA A 163 -0.34 -30.34 19.01
N VAL A 164 0.79 -30.52 18.32
CA VAL A 164 2.00 -29.68 18.51
C VAL A 164 1.75 -28.25 18.04
N ALA A 165 1.10 -28.07 16.90
CA ALA A 165 0.80 -26.75 16.35
C ALA A 165 -0.19 -25.98 17.20
N SER A 166 -1.17 -26.64 17.80
CA SER A 166 -2.15 -26.03 18.73
C SER A 166 -1.61 -25.78 20.15
N GLY A 167 -0.37 -26.17 20.44
CA GLY A 167 0.24 -26.02 21.75
C GLY A 167 -0.26 -27.00 22.80
N GLN A 168 -1.03 -28.02 22.45
CA GLN A 168 -1.57 -29.03 23.37
C GLN A 168 -0.51 -30.06 23.82
N ASP A 169 0.63 -30.14 23.17
CA ASP A 169 1.74 -31.06 23.48
C ASP A 169 2.47 -30.76 24.82
N ARG A 170 2.22 -29.61 25.43
CA ARG A 170 2.91 -29.21 26.71
C ARG A 170 2.34 -29.85 27.96
N ARG A 171 1.36 -30.76 27.88
CA ARG A 171 0.66 -31.32 29.05
C ARG A 171 0.91 -32.81 29.28
N ARG A 172 2.07 -33.31 28.83
CA ARG A 172 2.51 -34.67 29.23
C ARG A 172 3.92 -34.65 29.72
#